data_1e01d9cdb427b843f396743ea26fe9bb
#
_entry.id   1e01d9cdb427b843f396743ea26fe9bb
#
_cell.length_a   1.000
_cell.length_b   1.000
_cell.length_c   1.000
_cell.angle_alpha   90.00
_cell.angle_beta   90.00
_cell.angle_gamma   90.00
#
_symmetry.space_group_name_H-M   'P 1'
#
loop_
_entity.id
_entity.type
_entity.pdbx_description
1 polymer ?
#
loop_
_entity_poly.entity_id
_entity_poly.type
_entity_poly.pdbx_seq_one_letter_code
_entity_poly.pdbx_strand_id
1 'polypeptide(L)'
;MRPPYLLLDIDGVLIPFPNADGSTPATHARHDVVPTGRSADNPVTVWLDPNHGPMLMDVIRTGLVTPVWCTSWRQEATTLIGPLLDLPALPHVDLPRLQITTSHPNGYLWKRDHVDAWLGDAPAVWIDDDFTGLDHAWAAERTAKGAPTLLVQPNPNHGLQPGHLTELTTWVSQLPAARAA
;
A
#
# COMPACT_ATOMS: atom_id res chain seq x y z
N MET A 1 21.03 -7.62 6.21
CA MET A 1 20.18 -7.09 5.12
C MET A 1 19.32 -5.99 5.73
N ARG A 2 18.97 -4.93 5.02
CA ARG A 2 17.99 -3.95 5.53
C ARG A 2 16.61 -4.64 5.61
N PRO A 3 15.74 -4.23 6.56
CA PRO A 3 14.35 -4.68 6.55
C PRO A 3 13.73 -4.41 5.18
N PRO A 4 12.87 -5.30 4.66
CA PRO A 4 12.17 -5.04 3.41
C PRO A 4 11.28 -3.80 3.53
N TYR A 5 11.10 -3.09 2.44
CA TYR A 5 10.09 -2.02 2.40
C TYR A 5 8.69 -2.64 2.41
N LEU A 6 7.78 -2.02 3.17
CA LEU A 6 6.34 -2.26 3.08
C LEU A 6 5.74 -1.10 2.29
N LEU A 7 5.51 -1.32 1.01
CA LEU A 7 4.82 -0.38 0.14
C LEU A 7 3.31 -0.55 0.32
N LEU A 8 2.62 0.50 0.72
CA LEU A 8 1.22 0.47 1.09
C LEU A 8 0.41 1.44 0.23
N ASP A 9 -0.55 0.91 -0.52
CA ASP A 9 -1.56 1.70 -1.20
C ASP A 9 -2.70 2.11 -0.27
N ILE A 10 -3.58 2.98 -0.72
CA ILE A 10 -4.73 3.50 0.03
C ILE A 10 -6.04 3.12 -0.65
N ASP A 11 -6.25 3.53 -1.89
CA ASP A 11 -7.49 3.26 -2.62
C ASP A 11 -7.58 1.76 -2.94
N GLY A 12 -8.72 1.11 -2.69
CA GLY A 12 -8.88 -0.35 -2.79
C GLY A 12 -8.21 -1.16 -1.68
N VAL A 13 -7.36 -0.54 -0.84
CA VAL A 13 -6.61 -1.20 0.25
C VAL A 13 -7.08 -0.73 1.62
N LEU A 14 -6.92 0.54 1.96
CA LEU A 14 -7.41 1.11 3.24
C LEU A 14 -8.77 1.78 3.06
N ILE A 15 -9.05 2.29 1.86
CA ILE A 15 -10.31 2.87 1.44
C ILE A 15 -10.92 1.92 0.40
N PRO A 16 -11.84 1.03 0.80
CA PRO A 16 -12.46 0.11 -0.13
C PRO A 16 -13.32 0.84 -1.15
N PHE A 17 -13.39 0.32 -2.36
CA PHE A 17 -14.38 0.79 -3.32
C PHE A 17 -15.79 0.32 -2.91
N PRO A 18 -16.83 1.13 -3.15
CA PRO A 18 -18.18 0.73 -2.83
C PRO A 18 -18.60 -0.52 -3.64
N ASN A 19 -19.42 -1.35 -3.03
CA ASN A 19 -20.06 -2.47 -3.71
C ASN A 19 -21.00 -1.97 -4.81
N ALA A 20 -21.49 -2.87 -5.64
CA ALA A 20 -22.42 -2.55 -6.75
C ALA A 20 -23.73 -1.87 -6.29
N ASP A 21 -24.13 -2.10 -5.03
CA ASP A 21 -25.29 -1.44 -4.40
C ASP A 21 -24.94 -0.09 -3.72
N GLY A 22 -23.70 0.35 -3.84
CA GLY A 22 -23.18 1.58 -3.23
C GLY A 22 -22.80 1.43 -1.75
N SER A 23 -22.93 0.25 -1.16
CA SER A 23 -22.55 0.01 0.24
C SER A 23 -21.03 -0.08 0.40
N THR A 24 -20.56 0.29 1.59
CA THR A 24 -19.19 0.08 2.06
C THR A 24 -19.20 -0.94 3.20
N PRO A 25 -18.06 -1.59 3.53
CA PRO A 25 -18.00 -2.52 4.65
C PRO A 25 -18.47 -1.85 5.95
N ALA A 26 -19.29 -2.58 6.75
CA ALA A 26 -19.90 -2.04 7.98
C ALA A 26 -18.88 -1.66 9.07
N THR A 27 -17.64 -2.14 8.97
CA THR A 27 -16.54 -1.81 9.90
C THR A 27 -15.93 -0.45 9.62
N HIS A 28 -16.20 0.15 8.44
CA HIS A 28 -15.56 1.39 8.01
C HIS A 28 -16.35 2.63 8.46
N ALA A 29 -15.65 3.56 9.07
CA ALA A 29 -16.17 4.86 9.46
C ALA A 29 -15.98 5.90 8.35
N ARG A 30 -16.95 6.79 8.19
CA ARG A 30 -16.90 7.89 7.23
C ARG A 30 -16.04 9.04 7.76
N HIS A 31 -15.17 9.56 6.90
CA HIS A 31 -14.38 10.77 7.14
C HIS A 31 -14.47 11.68 5.92
N ASP A 32 -14.46 12.99 6.15
CA ASP A 32 -14.36 13.99 5.09
C ASP A 32 -12.99 14.66 5.19
N VAL A 33 -12.21 14.57 4.12
CA VAL A 33 -10.86 15.15 4.02
C VAL A 33 -10.81 16.20 2.91
N VAL A 34 -9.90 17.17 3.04
CA VAL A 34 -9.76 18.27 2.07
C VAL A 34 -8.38 18.21 1.42
N PRO A 35 -8.22 17.44 0.32
CA PRO A 35 -6.97 17.40 -0.43
C PRO A 35 -6.65 18.74 -1.09
N THR A 36 -5.39 18.93 -1.46
CA THR A 36 -4.94 20.11 -2.21
C THR A 36 -5.78 20.30 -3.49
N GLY A 37 -6.30 21.51 -3.67
CA GLY A 37 -7.18 21.85 -4.79
C GLY A 37 -8.68 21.64 -4.51
N ARG A 38 -9.03 21.19 -3.30
CA ARG A 38 -10.41 21.17 -2.79
C ARG A 38 -10.64 22.26 -1.75
N SER A 39 -11.89 22.53 -1.42
CA SER A 39 -12.30 23.42 -0.32
C SER A 39 -13.06 22.66 0.75
N ALA A 40 -13.22 23.27 1.93
CA ALA A 40 -14.01 22.70 3.02
C ALA A 40 -15.47 22.43 2.63
N ASP A 41 -16.01 23.21 1.69
CA ASP A 41 -17.38 23.03 1.17
C ASP A 41 -17.49 21.91 0.12
N ASN A 42 -16.33 21.36 -0.33
CA ASN A 42 -16.28 20.28 -1.31
C ASN A 42 -15.19 19.26 -0.93
N PRO A 43 -15.32 18.60 0.23
CA PRO A 43 -14.36 17.60 0.69
C PRO A 43 -14.44 16.32 -0.15
N VAL A 44 -13.45 15.45 0.04
CA VAL A 44 -13.50 14.06 -0.42
C VAL A 44 -13.93 13.20 0.76
N THR A 45 -15.00 12.43 0.59
CA THR A 45 -15.42 11.44 1.58
C THR A 45 -14.62 10.16 1.41
N VAL A 46 -14.03 9.69 2.49
CA VAL A 46 -13.31 8.41 2.57
C VAL A 46 -13.90 7.54 3.68
N TRP A 47 -13.76 6.23 3.53
CA TRP A 47 -14.25 5.25 4.49
C TRP A 47 -13.06 4.42 4.96
N LEU A 48 -12.78 4.44 6.28
CA LEU A 48 -11.62 3.78 6.87
C LEU A 48 -12.05 2.84 8.00
N ASP A 49 -11.47 1.64 8.05
CA ASP A 49 -11.62 0.75 9.20
C ASP A 49 -10.66 1.23 10.32
N PRO A 50 -11.17 1.62 11.50
CA PRO A 50 -10.33 2.05 12.62
C PRO A 50 -9.34 0.96 13.09
N ASN A 51 -9.59 -0.31 12.78
CA ASN A 51 -8.69 -1.40 13.11
C ASN A 51 -7.44 -1.45 12.20
N HIS A 52 -7.45 -0.83 11.03
CA HIS A 52 -6.28 -0.80 10.14
C HIS A 52 -5.07 -0.16 10.80
N GLY A 53 -5.27 0.93 11.56
CA GLY A 53 -4.18 1.60 12.29
C GLY A 53 -3.46 0.68 13.27
N PRO A 54 -4.15 0.12 14.30
CA PRO A 54 -3.56 -0.85 15.21
C PRO A 54 -2.90 -2.04 14.50
N MET A 55 -3.56 -2.64 13.51
CA MET A 55 -3.02 -3.78 12.75
C MET A 55 -1.70 -3.45 12.05
N LEU A 56 -1.62 -2.30 11.38
CA LEU A 56 -0.40 -1.84 10.72
C LEU A 56 0.69 -1.48 11.75
N MET A 57 0.30 -0.83 12.85
CA MET A 57 1.24 -0.49 13.92
C MET A 57 1.85 -1.71 14.61
N ASP A 58 1.09 -2.80 14.75
CA ASP A 58 1.63 -4.06 15.28
C ASP A 58 2.75 -4.59 14.39
N VAL A 59 2.62 -4.54 13.06
CA VAL A 59 3.68 -4.91 12.12
C VAL A 59 4.85 -3.91 12.15
N ILE A 60 4.56 -2.62 12.10
CA ILE A 60 5.58 -1.55 12.07
C ILE A 60 6.47 -1.59 13.32
N ARG A 61 5.89 -1.76 14.50
CA ARG A 61 6.61 -1.81 15.79
C ARG A 61 7.57 -2.99 15.92
N THR A 62 7.36 -4.05 15.14
CA THR A 62 8.33 -5.17 15.12
C THR A 62 9.69 -4.76 14.54
N GLY A 63 9.75 -3.69 13.74
CA GLY A 63 10.95 -3.32 12.99
C GLY A 63 11.30 -4.28 11.85
N LEU A 64 10.44 -5.25 11.55
CA LEU A 64 10.66 -6.24 10.50
C LEU A 64 10.49 -5.66 9.09
N VAL A 65 9.81 -4.52 8.96
CA VAL A 65 9.60 -3.82 7.69
C VAL A 65 9.83 -2.32 7.84
N THR A 66 10.10 -1.64 6.73
CA THR A 66 10.16 -0.18 6.63
C THR A 66 8.93 0.30 5.87
N PRO A 67 7.91 0.88 6.53
CA PRO A 67 6.67 1.29 5.90
C PRO A 67 6.85 2.54 5.03
N VAL A 68 6.21 2.54 3.85
CA VAL A 68 6.26 3.62 2.85
C VAL A 68 4.92 3.68 2.13
N TRP A 69 4.36 4.86 1.99
CA TRP A 69 3.19 5.05 1.16
C TRP A 69 3.52 4.87 -0.34
N CYS A 70 2.72 4.09 -1.04
CA CYS A 70 2.83 3.86 -2.48
C CYS A 70 1.48 4.08 -3.15
N THR A 71 1.01 5.32 -3.14
CA THR A 71 -0.37 5.69 -3.46
C THR A 71 -0.44 6.99 -4.26
N SER A 72 -1.53 7.14 -5.01
CA SER A 72 -1.86 8.38 -5.73
C SER A 72 -2.03 9.60 -4.80
N TRP A 73 -2.32 9.37 -3.51
CA TRP A 73 -2.40 10.41 -2.48
C TRP A 73 -1.04 11.06 -2.17
N ARG A 74 0.08 10.38 -2.44
CA ARG A 74 1.43 10.92 -2.28
C ARG A 74 1.65 11.48 -0.86
N GLN A 75 2.11 12.74 -0.74
CA GLN A 75 2.29 13.43 0.53
C GLN A 75 1.00 13.52 1.36
N GLU A 76 -0.16 13.58 0.71
CA GLU A 76 -1.45 13.69 1.40
C GLU A 76 -1.84 12.40 2.14
N ALA A 77 -1.28 11.26 1.76
CA ALA A 77 -1.38 10.03 2.55
C ALA A 77 -0.89 10.26 4.00
N THR A 78 0.25 10.92 4.16
CA THR A 78 0.83 11.23 5.48
C THR A 78 0.07 12.32 6.23
N THR A 79 -0.48 13.31 5.53
CA THR A 79 -1.08 14.49 6.20
C THR A 79 -2.59 14.37 6.42
N LEU A 80 -3.29 13.57 5.61
CA LEU A 80 -4.74 13.46 5.67
C LEU A 80 -5.23 12.07 6.10
N ILE A 81 -4.62 11.00 5.61
CA ILE A 81 -5.11 9.63 5.86
C ILE A 81 -4.41 8.99 7.07
N GLY A 82 -3.08 9.07 7.14
CA GLY A 82 -2.31 8.51 8.25
C GLY A 82 -2.82 8.93 9.63
N PRO A 83 -3.08 10.23 9.89
CA PRO A 83 -3.59 10.69 11.18
C PRO A 83 -4.96 10.12 11.57
N LEU A 84 -5.84 9.81 10.60
CA LEU A 84 -7.14 9.18 10.86
C LEU A 84 -7.02 7.71 11.33
N LEU A 85 -5.86 7.11 11.12
CA LEU A 85 -5.52 5.75 11.51
C LEU A 85 -4.46 5.70 12.63
N ASP A 86 -4.14 6.84 13.26
CA ASP A 86 -3.08 6.96 14.27
C ASP A 86 -1.71 6.43 13.80
N LEU A 87 -1.44 6.51 12.49
CA LEU A 87 -0.16 6.12 11.92
C LEU A 87 0.87 7.25 12.04
N PRO A 88 2.15 6.92 12.26
CA PRO A 88 3.21 7.93 12.25
C PRO A 88 3.37 8.54 10.85
N ALA A 89 4.09 9.64 10.76
CA ALA A 89 4.45 10.20 9.48
C ALA A 89 5.34 9.21 8.70
N LEU A 90 4.78 8.62 7.64
CA LEU A 90 5.50 7.69 6.77
C LEU A 90 6.03 8.44 5.54
N PRO A 91 7.22 8.06 5.02
CA PRO A 91 7.67 8.51 3.71
C PRO A 91 6.74 7.97 2.61
N HIS A 92 6.87 8.52 1.40
CA HIS A 92 6.11 8.05 0.24
C HIS A 92 7.03 7.88 -0.98
N VAL A 93 6.64 6.97 -1.88
CA VAL A 93 7.23 6.89 -3.22
C VAL A 93 6.74 8.11 -4.01
N ASP A 94 7.66 8.85 -4.63
CA ASP A 94 7.29 10.00 -5.45
C ASP A 94 6.71 9.54 -6.79
N LEU A 95 5.41 9.31 -6.79
CA LEU A 95 4.64 8.92 -7.95
C LEU A 95 4.20 10.18 -8.73
N PRO A 96 4.07 10.12 -10.06
CA PRO A 96 3.50 11.21 -10.84
C PRO A 96 2.06 11.50 -10.41
N ARG A 97 1.56 12.70 -10.69
CA ARG A 97 0.15 12.98 -10.52
C ARG A 97 -0.65 12.06 -11.45
N LEU A 98 -1.68 11.41 -10.89
CA LEU A 98 -2.51 10.46 -11.60
C LEU A 98 -3.02 11.10 -12.91
N GLN A 99 -2.66 10.51 -14.03
CA GLN A 99 -3.41 10.65 -15.26
C GLN A 99 -4.50 9.58 -15.19
N ILE A 100 -5.70 9.88 -15.67
CA ILE A 100 -6.98 9.14 -15.53
C ILE A 100 -6.93 7.63 -15.96
N THR A 101 -5.76 7.04 -16.14
CA THR A 101 -5.56 5.64 -16.51
C THR A 101 -4.86 4.90 -15.38
N THR A 102 -5.56 3.96 -14.77
CA THR A 102 -5.03 3.10 -13.69
C THR A 102 -4.04 2.05 -14.21
N SER A 103 -4.01 1.79 -15.51
CA SER A 103 -3.14 0.80 -16.13
C SER A 103 -2.07 1.47 -17.00
N HIS A 104 -0.84 0.97 -16.90
CA HIS A 104 0.21 1.29 -17.84
C HIS A 104 -0.18 0.80 -19.26
N PRO A 105 0.21 1.51 -20.37
CA PRO A 105 -0.08 1.07 -21.74
C PRO A 105 0.36 -0.38 -22.03
N ASN A 106 1.36 -0.90 -21.33
CA ASN A 106 1.86 -2.26 -21.47
C ASN A 106 1.09 -3.29 -20.62
N GLY A 107 -0.03 -2.92 -19.95
CA GLY A 107 -0.94 -3.84 -19.29
C GLY A 107 -0.54 -4.26 -17.86
N TYR A 108 0.36 -3.55 -17.22
CA TYR A 108 0.70 -3.74 -15.80
C TYR A 108 0.32 -2.53 -14.95
N LEU A 109 0.46 -2.62 -13.63
CA LEU A 109 0.15 -1.52 -12.71
C LEU A 109 0.99 -0.28 -13.04
N TRP A 110 0.36 0.86 -13.20
CA TRP A 110 0.99 2.12 -13.63
C TRP A 110 2.12 2.60 -12.69
N LYS A 111 2.05 2.24 -11.42
CA LYS A 111 3.07 2.58 -10.40
C LYS A 111 4.36 1.79 -10.58
N ARG A 112 4.32 0.62 -11.25
CA ARG A 112 5.41 -0.38 -11.21
C ARG A 112 6.77 0.17 -11.61
N ASP A 113 6.87 0.89 -12.70
CA ASP A 113 8.17 1.40 -13.19
C ASP A 113 8.79 2.40 -12.21
N HIS A 114 7.95 3.22 -11.55
CA HIS A 114 8.39 4.15 -10.52
C HIS A 114 8.85 3.41 -9.25
N VAL A 115 8.11 2.38 -8.86
CA VAL A 115 8.44 1.53 -7.73
C VAL A 115 9.72 0.75 -7.97
N ASP A 116 9.89 0.18 -9.15
CA ASP A 116 11.10 -0.57 -9.53
C ASP A 116 12.34 0.32 -9.48
N ALA A 117 12.25 1.51 -10.07
CA ALA A 117 13.33 2.50 -10.02
C ALA A 117 13.64 2.98 -8.59
N TRP A 118 12.62 3.12 -7.73
CA TRP A 118 12.77 3.56 -6.34
C TRP A 118 13.35 2.46 -5.45
N LEU A 119 12.93 1.21 -5.63
CA LEU A 119 13.39 0.06 -4.84
C LEU A 119 14.83 -0.34 -5.17
N GLY A 120 15.25 -0.25 -6.43
CA GLY A 120 16.47 -0.89 -6.89
C GLY A 120 16.46 -2.38 -6.51
N ASP A 121 17.50 -2.87 -5.84
CA ASP A 121 17.64 -4.28 -5.41
C ASP A 121 17.09 -4.53 -4.00
N ALA A 122 16.40 -3.57 -3.38
CA ALA A 122 15.88 -3.75 -2.04
C ALA A 122 14.72 -4.75 -2.01
N PRO A 123 14.65 -5.63 -0.98
CA PRO A 123 13.49 -6.49 -0.79
C PRO A 123 12.26 -5.67 -0.44
N ALA A 124 11.09 -6.11 -0.88
CA ALA A 124 9.83 -5.39 -0.66
C ALA A 124 8.64 -6.33 -0.49
N VAL A 125 7.68 -5.90 0.33
CA VAL A 125 6.29 -6.32 0.30
C VAL A 125 5.49 -5.15 -0.27
N TRP A 126 4.66 -5.39 -1.27
CA TRP A 126 3.81 -4.36 -1.85
C TRP A 126 2.36 -4.78 -1.75
N ILE A 127 1.55 -3.96 -1.05
CA ILE A 127 0.11 -4.17 -0.87
C ILE A 127 -0.62 -3.17 -1.78
N ASP A 128 -1.34 -3.69 -2.77
CA ASP A 128 -2.05 -2.92 -3.79
C ASP A 128 -3.17 -3.81 -4.37
N ASP A 129 -4.32 -3.27 -4.70
CA ASP A 129 -5.46 -4.05 -5.22
C ASP A 129 -5.40 -4.27 -6.74
N ASP A 130 -4.52 -3.56 -7.46
CA ASP A 130 -4.57 -3.40 -8.92
C ASP A 130 -3.49 -4.21 -9.68
N PHE A 131 -2.89 -5.22 -9.00
CA PHE A 131 -1.89 -6.08 -9.64
C PHE A 131 -2.46 -6.92 -10.78
N THR A 132 -1.67 -7.08 -11.81
CA THR A 132 -1.93 -7.94 -12.96
C THR A 132 -0.99 -9.16 -12.97
N GLY A 133 -1.24 -10.12 -13.85
CA GLY A 133 -0.31 -11.23 -14.05
C GLY A 133 1.11 -10.80 -14.44
N LEU A 134 1.26 -9.63 -15.10
CA LEU A 134 2.56 -9.08 -15.46
C LEU A 134 3.31 -8.51 -14.25
N ASP A 135 2.60 -8.04 -13.22
CA ASP A 135 3.21 -7.59 -11.97
C ASP A 135 3.70 -8.76 -11.14
N HIS A 136 2.95 -9.85 -11.10
CA HIS A 136 3.38 -11.09 -10.46
C HIS A 136 4.61 -11.68 -11.15
N ALA A 137 4.68 -11.67 -12.49
CA ALA A 137 5.85 -12.11 -13.24
C ALA A 137 7.08 -11.24 -12.93
N TRP A 138 6.91 -9.91 -12.85
CA TRP A 138 7.97 -8.98 -12.46
C TRP A 138 8.48 -9.25 -11.04
N ALA A 139 7.59 -9.47 -10.07
CA ALA A 139 7.98 -9.77 -8.69
C ALA A 139 8.76 -11.09 -8.59
N ALA A 140 8.35 -12.11 -9.35
CA ALA A 140 9.07 -13.39 -9.45
C ALA A 140 10.46 -13.20 -10.06
N GLU A 141 10.59 -12.40 -11.11
CA GLU A 141 11.87 -12.08 -11.74
C GLU A 141 12.81 -11.33 -10.79
N ARG A 142 12.31 -10.33 -10.05
CA ARG A 142 13.08 -9.62 -9.01
C ARG A 142 13.61 -10.58 -7.96
N THR A 143 12.72 -11.46 -7.47
CA THR A 143 13.09 -12.49 -6.47
C THR A 143 14.18 -13.41 -7.00
N ALA A 144 14.06 -13.89 -8.24
CA ALA A 144 15.07 -14.74 -8.86
C ALA A 144 16.43 -14.03 -9.04
N LYS A 145 16.43 -12.70 -9.20
CA LYS A 145 17.63 -11.86 -9.28
C LYS A 145 18.21 -11.48 -7.91
N GLY A 146 17.63 -11.94 -6.80
CA GLY A 146 18.12 -11.68 -5.44
C GLY A 146 17.52 -10.44 -4.77
N ALA A 147 16.46 -9.87 -5.32
CA ALA A 147 15.64 -8.82 -4.75
C ALA A 147 14.26 -9.38 -4.34
N PRO A 148 14.13 -10.08 -3.18
CA PRO A 148 12.89 -10.74 -2.78
C PRO A 148 11.71 -9.75 -2.80
N THR A 149 10.63 -10.14 -3.47
CA THR A 149 9.46 -9.28 -3.64
C THR A 149 8.18 -10.09 -3.44
N LEU A 150 7.35 -9.67 -2.49
CA LEU A 150 6.00 -10.21 -2.25
C LEU A 150 4.97 -9.18 -2.72
N LEU A 151 4.00 -9.61 -3.51
CA LEU A 151 2.80 -8.83 -3.82
C LEU A 151 1.64 -9.40 -3.02
N VAL A 152 0.93 -8.53 -2.28
CA VAL A 152 -0.28 -8.86 -1.51
C VAL A 152 -1.42 -8.07 -2.12
N GLN A 153 -2.43 -8.78 -2.63
CA GLN A 153 -3.55 -8.19 -3.37
C GLN A 153 -4.87 -8.31 -2.61
N PRO A 154 -5.28 -7.28 -1.86
CA PRO A 154 -6.61 -7.24 -1.27
C PRO A 154 -7.71 -7.20 -2.32
N ASN A 155 -8.90 -7.70 -1.94
CA ASN A 155 -10.09 -7.43 -2.73
C ASN A 155 -10.49 -5.95 -2.56
N PRO A 156 -10.61 -5.17 -3.64
CA PRO A 156 -10.81 -3.72 -3.57
C PRO A 156 -12.11 -3.28 -2.88
N ASN A 157 -13.11 -4.14 -2.79
CA ASN A 157 -14.36 -3.84 -2.08
C ASN A 157 -14.32 -4.19 -0.59
N HIS A 158 -13.32 -4.98 -0.16
CA HIS A 158 -13.14 -5.38 1.24
C HIS A 158 -11.94 -4.72 1.90
N GLY A 159 -10.94 -4.30 1.12
CA GLY A 159 -9.70 -3.70 1.60
C GLY A 159 -8.79 -4.69 2.34
N LEU A 160 -7.90 -4.11 3.13
CA LEU A 160 -6.90 -4.81 3.93
C LEU A 160 -7.56 -5.68 5.01
N GLN A 161 -7.11 -6.94 5.12
CA GLN A 161 -7.62 -7.91 6.10
C GLN A 161 -6.46 -8.46 6.95
N PRO A 162 -6.72 -8.97 8.17
CA PRO A 162 -5.67 -9.56 9.02
C PRO A 162 -4.84 -10.65 8.34
N GLY A 163 -5.46 -11.44 7.44
CA GLY A 163 -4.78 -12.47 6.66
C GLY A 163 -3.63 -11.95 5.81
N HIS A 164 -3.78 -10.75 5.23
CA HIS A 164 -2.72 -10.12 4.42
C HIS A 164 -1.48 -9.77 5.25
N LEU A 165 -1.68 -9.31 6.51
CA LEU A 165 -0.55 -9.01 7.40
C LEU A 165 0.09 -10.29 7.95
N THR A 166 -0.69 -11.36 8.10
CA THR A 166 -0.15 -12.69 8.44
C THR A 166 0.71 -13.23 7.29
N GLU A 167 0.26 -13.10 6.05
CA GLU A 167 1.04 -13.46 4.85
C GLU A 167 2.37 -12.68 4.82
N LEU A 168 2.30 -11.36 4.97
CA LEU A 168 3.46 -10.47 5.03
C LEU A 168 4.45 -10.92 6.10
N THR A 169 4.01 -11.08 7.35
CA THR A 169 4.90 -11.42 8.47
C THR A 169 5.50 -12.80 8.31
N THR A 170 4.74 -13.75 7.80
CA THR A 170 5.22 -15.10 7.47
C THR A 170 6.32 -15.03 6.42
N TRP A 171 6.09 -14.30 5.33
CA TRP A 171 7.08 -14.14 4.27
C TRP A 171 8.36 -13.47 4.76
N VAL A 172 8.24 -12.39 5.54
CA VAL A 172 9.42 -11.69 6.10
C VAL A 172 10.24 -12.63 6.99
N SER A 173 9.58 -13.50 7.77
CA SER A 173 10.27 -14.46 8.63
C SER A 173 11.09 -15.52 7.88
N GLN A 174 10.77 -15.74 6.60
CA GLN A 174 11.46 -16.69 5.72
C GLN A 174 12.64 -16.05 4.96
N LEU A 175 12.76 -14.71 4.99
CA LEU A 175 13.89 -14.05 4.37
C LEU A 175 15.20 -14.42 5.08
N PRO A 176 16.32 -14.58 4.35
CA PRO A 176 17.62 -14.82 4.96
C PRO A 176 17.91 -13.74 6.01
N ALA A 177 18.18 -14.16 7.23
CA ALA A 177 18.56 -13.24 8.31
C ALA A 177 19.71 -12.33 7.83
N ALA A 178 19.64 -11.04 8.15
CA ALA A 178 20.74 -10.13 7.90
C ALA A 178 21.98 -10.71 8.55
N ARG A 179 22.96 -11.16 7.78
CA ARG A 179 24.28 -11.45 8.34
C ARG A 179 24.78 -10.13 8.88
N ALA A 180 24.94 -10.07 10.20
CA ALA A 180 25.62 -8.95 10.85
C ALA A 180 26.99 -8.80 10.18
N ALA A 181 27.23 -7.66 9.56
CA ALA A 181 28.52 -7.27 9.02
C ALA A 181 29.38 -6.71 10.14
#